data_1915a37a5f60e7f296613295190d26a4
#
_entry.id   1915a37a5f60e7f296613295190d26a4
#
_cell.length_a   1.000
_cell.length_b   1.000
_cell.length_c   1.000
_cell.angle_alpha   90.00
_cell.angle_beta   90.00
_cell.angle_gamma   90.00
#
_symmetry.space_group_name_H-M   'P 1'
#
loop_
_entity.id
_entity.type
_entity.pdbx_description
1 polymer ?
#
loop_
_entity_poly.entity_id
_entity_poly.type
_entity_poly.pdbx_seq_one_letter_code
_entity_poly.pdbx_strand_id
1 'polypeptide(L)'
;MIDLIKLEFLYRKYRNELRNDGKSYRFSRLKTFISFCAKRGCNYLSKDLIDEWCIKHPTESINSANHRIAELRNFIAYSNKQRYTNIPLPLLLPEVRKQRKGIPMTEMPIQNSVVSEMLEKYILYLKTLAPRICDTTHKNLIRFNNFCARVHPEAKELTEDIVNSWCDRRPFEKCKSRNTRVLPVSQFLRYAIRHHWTKVSVPPSLPRGGNKPRIPHIFTEDELANFFNATILLRKPVNISDFDFKLRSMQIPVFFRLLLSTGMRTNEARLLDCEDVDLKNGIINIRHTKGWAQHRVALHLSIWELLKRYDHAVEKLLPKRKVFFPTSDGKYHDIKWQGYAFSEIWRRISKTDARPYDFRSNYAVKNINSWNYDGTEWFDKLLVLGRSMGHKTLQSTCYYYQLAPMFPDML
;
A
#
# COMPACT_ATOMS: atom_id res chain seq x y z
N MET A 1 17.74 -35.93 -22.27
CA MET A 1 16.38 -35.94 -21.68
C MET A 1 16.54 -36.27 -20.21
N ILE A 2 15.87 -35.57 -19.32
CA ILE A 2 15.96 -35.80 -17.86
C ILE A 2 14.72 -36.61 -17.47
N ASP A 3 14.92 -37.74 -16.78
CA ASP A 3 13.83 -38.46 -16.15
C ASP A 3 13.30 -37.70 -14.91
N LEU A 4 12.10 -38.06 -14.43
CA LEU A 4 11.44 -37.38 -13.31
C LEU A 4 12.21 -37.48 -12.00
N ILE A 5 12.97 -38.54 -11.78
CA ILE A 5 13.81 -38.73 -10.57
C ILE A 5 14.95 -37.72 -10.61
N LYS A 6 15.59 -37.56 -11.77
CA LYS A 6 16.62 -36.53 -11.97
C LYS A 6 16.04 -35.12 -11.92
N LEU A 7 14.78 -34.91 -12.33
CA LEU A 7 14.11 -33.60 -12.25
C LEU A 7 13.90 -33.19 -10.79
N GLU A 8 13.48 -34.10 -9.93
CA GLU A 8 13.34 -33.78 -8.48
C GLU A 8 14.68 -33.55 -7.80
N PHE A 9 15.69 -34.35 -8.14
CA PHE A 9 17.05 -34.09 -7.67
C PHE A 9 17.57 -32.72 -8.10
N LEU A 10 17.38 -32.38 -9.37
CA LEU A 10 17.80 -31.11 -9.92
C LEU A 10 17.05 -29.92 -9.27
N TYR A 11 15.76 -30.09 -9.00
CA TYR A 11 14.99 -29.10 -8.24
C TYR A 11 15.53 -28.89 -6.83
N ARG A 12 15.87 -29.95 -6.12
CA ARG A 12 16.47 -29.86 -4.78
C ARG A 12 17.81 -29.13 -4.84
N LYS A 13 18.65 -29.45 -5.82
CA LYS A 13 19.94 -28.77 -6.05
C LYS A 13 19.76 -27.29 -6.35
N TYR A 14 18.90 -26.95 -7.30
CA TYR A 14 18.55 -25.56 -7.65
C TYR A 14 18.05 -24.77 -6.43
N ARG A 15 17.18 -25.37 -5.65
CA ARG A 15 16.65 -24.76 -4.43
C ARG A 15 17.73 -24.50 -3.38
N ASN A 16 18.66 -25.42 -3.22
CA ASN A 16 19.74 -25.29 -2.24
C ASN A 16 20.74 -24.21 -2.66
N GLU A 17 21.10 -24.14 -3.94
CA GLU A 17 21.96 -23.07 -4.46
C GLU A 17 21.32 -21.69 -4.27
N LEU A 18 20.04 -21.51 -4.60
CA LEU A 18 19.34 -20.25 -4.40
C LEU A 18 19.18 -19.88 -2.92
N ARG A 19 19.11 -20.85 -2.01
CA ARG A 19 19.10 -20.59 -0.56
C ARG A 19 20.47 -20.11 -0.09
N ASN A 20 21.54 -20.69 -0.60
CA ASN A 20 22.91 -20.27 -0.28
C ASN A 20 23.20 -18.86 -0.83
N ASP A 21 22.62 -18.48 -1.98
CA ASP A 21 22.68 -17.12 -2.53
C ASP A 21 21.77 -16.13 -1.77
N GLY A 22 21.09 -16.56 -0.71
CA GLY A 22 20.23 -15.74 0.14
C GLY A 22 18.97 -15.21 -0.53
N LYS A 23 18.62 -15.74 -1.68
CA LYS A 23 17.40 -15.35 -2.38
C LYS A 23 16.19 -16.07 -1.77
N SER A 24 15.32 -15.33 -1.10
CA SER A 24 14.03 -15.83 -0.61
C SER A 24 13.07 -16.07 -1.76
N TYR A 25 13.22 -17.19 -2.45
CA TYR A 25 12.27 -17.59 -3.49
C TYR A 25 11.13 -18.42 -2.90
N ARG A 26 9.90 -18.11 -3.31
CA ARG A 26 8.75 -18.97 -3.08
C ARG A 26 8.75 -20.08 -4.11
N PHE A 27 9.30 -21.23 -3.76
CA PHE A 27 9.37 -22.41 -4.64
C PHE A 27 8.04 -23.16 -4.80
N SER A 28 6.93 -22.65 -4.31
CA SER A 28 5.63 -23.33 -4.31
C SER A 28 5.15 -23.68 -5.72
N ARG A 29 5.34 -22.77 -6.68
CA ARG A 29 4.88 -22.96 -8.06
C ARG A 29 5.73 -23.96 -8.83
N LEU A 30 7.04 -23.95 -8.60
CA LEU A 30 7.95 -24.93 -9.20
C LEU A 30 7.70 -26.33 -8.63
N LYS A 31 7.38 -26.45 -7.32
CA LYS A 31 6.93 -27.71 -6.73
C LYS A 31 5.66 -28.22 -7.38
N THR A 32 4.71 -27.31 -7.67
CA THR A 32 3.45 -27.66 -8.38
C THR A 32 3.73 -28.13 -9.80
N PHE A 33 4.72 -27.55 -10.50
CA PHE A 33 5.16 -28.02 -11.81
C PHE A 33 5.70 -29.46 -11.76
N ILE A 34 6.55 -29.78 -10.79
CA ILE A 34 7.09 -31.14 -10.63
C ILE A 34 5.96 -32.14 -10.35
N SER A 35 4.99 -31.77 -9.48
CA SER A 35 3.81 -32.58 -9.22
C SER A 35 2.93 -32.75 -10.47
N PHE A 36 2.83 -31.74 -11.33
CA PHE A 36 2.14 -31.83 -12.61
C PHE A 36 2.83 -32.83 -13.54
N CYS A 37 4.17 -32.75 -13.68
CA CYS A 37 4.95 -33.69 -14.47
C CYS A 37 4.73 -35.16 -13.99
N ALA A 38 4.77 -35.37 -12.67
CA ALA A 38 4.53 -36.70 -12.08
C ALA A 38 3.12 -37.25 -12.38
N LYS A 39 2.09 -36.41 -12.30
CA LYS A 39 0.72 -36.78 -12.60
C LYS A 39 0.47 -37.17 -14.08
N ARG A 40 1.26 -36.59 -14.99
CA ARG A 40 1.18 -36.91 -16.44
C ARG A 40 1.87 -38.21 -16.81
N GLY A 41 2.54 -38.89 -15.89
CA GLY A 41 3.22 -40.14 -16.13
C GLY A 41 4.37 -40.08 -17.16
N CYS A 42 4.87 -38.84 -17.42
CA CYS A 42 5.94 -38.62 -18.39
C CYS A 42 7.28 -39.02 -17.79
N ASN A 43 8.03 -39.88 -18.43
CA ASN A 43 9.32 -40.34 -17.94
C ASN A 43 10.44 -39.32 -18.12
N TYR A 44 10.22 -38.22 -18.87
CA TYR A 44 11.21 -37.20 -19.14
C TYR A 44 10.58 -35.84 -19.40
N LEU A 45 11.35 -34.77 -19.12
CA LEU A 45 10.95 -33.41 -19.39
C LEU A 45 11.04 -33.10 -20.88
N SER A 46 9.90 -32.79 -21.52
CA SER A 46 9.82 -32.38 -22.92
C SER A 46 9.37 -30.95 -23.10
N LYS A 47 9.56 -30.41 -24.30
CA LYS A 47 9.06 -29.08 -24.67
C LYS A 47 7.53 -29.06 -24.58
N ASP A 48 6.85 -30.07 -25.06
CA ASP A 48 5.39 -30.13 -25.09
C ASP A 48 4.79 -30.09 -23.67
N LEU A 49 5.39 -30.80 -22.72
CA LEU A 49 5.00 -30.79 -21.32
C LEU A 49 5.16 -29.39 -20.67
N ILE A 50 6.23 -28.67 -21.07
CA ILE A 50 6.48 -27.29 -20.63
C ILE A 50 5.46 -26.34 -21.25
N ASP A 51 5.18 -26.48 -22.54
CA ASP A 51 4.21 -25.66 -23.25
C ASP A 51 2.81 -25.85 -22.68
N GLU A 52 2.42 -27.12 -22.39
CA GLU A 52 1.16 -27.42 -21.70
C GLU A 52 1.07 -26.74 -20.32
N TRP A 53 2.13 -26.79 -19.51
CA TRP A 53 2.18 -26.09 -18.23
C TRP A 53 2.07 -24.58 -18.38
N CYS A 54 2.56 -24.02 -19.46
CA CYS A 54 2.55 -22.58 -19.73
C CYS A 54 1.19 -22.06 -20.21
N ILE A 55 0.24 -22.93 -20.56
CA ILE A 55 -1.12 -22.51 -20.90
C ILE A 55 -1.76 -21.81 -19.69
N LYS A 56 -2.38 -20.67 -19.94
CA LYS A 56 -3.06 -19.90 -18.90
C LYS A 56 -4.31 -20.65 -18.40
N HIS A 57 -4.41 -20.86 -17.09
CA HIS A 57 -5.64 -21.44 -16.51
C HIS A 57 -6.82 -20.45 -16.63
N PRO A 58 -8.06 -20.95 -16.79
CA PRO A 58 -9.24 -20.09 -16.97
C PRO A 58 -9.44 -19.06 -15.85
N THR A 59 -9.14 -19.43 -14.61
CA THR A 59 -9.29 -18.58 -13.42
C THR A 59 -8.05 -17.75 -13.08
N GLU A 60 -6.94 -17.95 -13.81
CA GLU A 60 -5.65 -17.32 -13.55
C GLU A 60 -5.55 -15.97 -14.24
N SER A 61 -4.98 -14.95 -13.58
CA SER A 61 -4.63 -13.69 -14.24
C SER A 61 -3.36 -13.86 -15.09
N ILE A 62 -3.22 -13.09 -16.18
CA ILE A 62 -2.00 -13.10 -17.03
C ILE A 62 -0.74 -12.85 -16.18
N ASN A 63 -0.80 -11.95 -15.18
CA ASN A 63 0.30 -11.71 -14.27
C ASN A 63 0.65 -12.94 -13.43
N SER A 64 -0.35 -13.66 -12.94
CA SER A 64 -0.14 -14.90 -12.17
C SER A 64 0.49 -15.98 -13.04
N ALA A 65 -0.03 -16.14 -14.27
CA ALA A 65 0.53 -17.06 -15.26
C ALA A 65 1.99 -16.70 -15.59
N ASN A 66 2.28 -15.43 -15.87
CA ASN A 66 3.64 -14.98 -16.17
C ASN A 66 4.60 -15.15 -15.00
N HIS A 67 4.16 -14.97 -13.76
CA HIS A 67 4.99 -15.30 -12.60
C HIS A 67 5.29 -16.79 -12.50
N ARG A 68 4.31 -17.64 -12.80
CA ARG A 68 4.47 -19.11 -12.82
C ARG A 68 5.44 -19.54 -13.93
N ILE A 69 5.29 -18.98 -15.12
CA ILE A 69 6.17 -19.25 -16.28
C ILE A 69 7.58 -18.73 -16.00
N ALA A 70 7.75 -17.55 -15.38
CA ALA A 70 9.06 -16.98 -15.06
C ALA A 70 9.85 -17.83 -14.07
N GLU A 71 9.20 -18.42 -13.06
CA GLU A 71 9.85 -19.35 -12.14
C GLU A 71 10.35 -20.60 -12.89
N LEU A 72 9.54 -21.15 -13.80
CA LEU A 72 9.92 -22.29 -14.64
C LEU A 72 11.06 -21.93 -15.61
N ARG A 73 11.01 -20.75 -16.25
CA ARG A 73 12.09 -20.25 -17.11
C ARG A 73 13.44 -20.21 -16.40
N ASN A 74 13.45 -19.69 -15.17
CA ASN A 74 14.67 -19.60 -14.35
C ASN A 74 15.23 -20.99 -14.04
N PHE A 75 14.35 -21.93 -13.74
CA PHE A 75 14.76 -23.33 -13.50
C PHE A 75 15.29 -24.02 -14.76
N ILE A 76 14.63 -23.83 -15.91
CA ILE A 76 15.11 -24.37 -17.19
C ILE A 76 16.43 -23.73 -17.60
N ALA A 77 16.59 -22.39 -17.43
CA ALA A 77 17.83 -21.71 -17.70
C ALA A 77 19.00 -22.24 -16.84
N TYR A 78 18.72 -22.50 -15.55
CA TYR A 78 19.67 -23.15 -14.65
C TYR A 78 20.04 -24.55 -15.13
N SER A 79 19.02 -25.35 -15.50
CA SER A 79 19.20 -26.74 -15.98
C SER A 79 20.03 -26.77 -17.27
N ASN A 80 19.79 -25.84 -18.18
CA ASN A 80 20.56 -25.70 -19.43
C ASN A 80 22.00 -25.27 -19.15
N LYS A 81 22.22 -24.31 -18.23
CA LYS A 81 23.56 -23.88 -17.81
C LYS A 81 24.37 -25.02 -17.20
N GLN A 82 23.73 -25.89 -16.44
CA GLN A 82 24.36 -27.08 -15.84
C GLN A 82 24.47 -28.25 -16.85
N ARG A 83 24.09 -28.07 -18.11
CA ARG A 83 24.08 -29.09 -19.19
C ARG A 83 23.19 -30.31 -18.90
N TYR A 84 22.22 -30.17 -18.01
CA TYR A 84 21.23 -31.23 -17.75
C TYR A 84 20.13 -31.27 -18.80
N THR A 85 19.80 -30.11 -19.38
CA THR A 85 18.82 -29.98 -20.47
C THR A 85 19.35 -29.09 -21.59
N ASN A 86 18.69 -29.15 -22.75
CA ASN A 86 18.87 -28.20 -23.84
C ASN A 86 17.46 -27.84 -24.37
N ILE A 87 16.60 -27.34 -23.48
CA ILE A 87 15.22 -27.02 -23.81
C ILE A 87 15.11 -25.51 -24.01
N PRO A 88 14.45 -25.04 -25.09
CA PRO A 88 14.21 -23.62 -25.27
C PRO A 88 13.37 -23.05 -24.12
N LEU A 89 13.71 -21.83 -23.69
CA LEU A 89 12.98 -21.19 -22.61
C LEU A 89 11.54 -20.85 -23.03
N PRO A 90 10.50 -21.25 -22.27
CA PRO A 90 9.12 -20.95 -22.62
C PRO A 90 8.89 -19.45 -22.69
N LEU A 91 8.08 -19.00 -23.66
CA LEU A 91 7.73 -17.59 -23.80
C LEU A 91 6.77 -17.17 -22.67
N LEU A 92 6.95 -15.95 -22.20
CA LEU A 92 5.95 -15.33 -21.35
C LEU A 92 4.70 -15.02 -22.20
N LEU A 93 3.53 -15.16 -21.59
CA LEU A 93 2.29 -14.77 -22.24
C LEU A 93 2.37 -13.27 -22.59
N PRO A 94 1.88 -12.87 -23.78
CA PRO A 94 1.91 -11.49 -24.20
C PRO A 94 1.21 -10.63 -23.16
N GLU A 95 2.00 -9.80 -22.50
CA GLU A 95 1.48 -8.92 -21.46
C GLU A 95 0.59 -7.86 -22.12
N VAL A 96 -0.66 -7.79 -21.71
CA VAL A 96 -1.45 -6.55 -21.74
C VAL A 96 -0.75 -5.42 -20.95
N ARG A 97 0.38 -5.68 -20.34
CA ARG A 97 1.27 -4.76 -19.62
C ARG A 97 1.98 -3.72 -20.47
N LYS A 98 2.15 -3.91 -21.79
CA LYS A 98 2.67 -2.83 -22.66
C LYS A 98 1.74 -1.60 -22.65
N GLN A 99 0.48 -1.78 -22.32
CA GLN A 99 -0.45 -0.65 -22.07
C GLN A 99 -0.43 -0.11 -20.63
N ARG A 100 0.18 -0.82 -19.63
CA ARG A 100 0.29 -0.36 -18.24
C ARG A 100 1.65 0.19 -17.82
N LYS A 101 2.70 -0.04 -18.59
CA LYS A 101 3.88 0.82 -18.65
C LYS A 101 3.65 1.95 -19.69
N GLY A 102 2.41 2.42 -19.76
CA GLY A 102 2.16 3.73 -20.31
C GLY A 102 3.00 4.71 -19.50
N ILE A 103 3.63 5.64 -20.18
CA ILE A 103 4.19 6.90 -19.73
C ILE A 103 3.60 7.23 -18.36
N PRO A 104 4.39 7.53 -17.34
CA PRO A 104 3.87 7.98 -16.06
C PRO A 104 2.75 8.96 -16.32
N MET A 105 1.59 8.80 -15.73
CA MET A 105 0.39 9.58 -16.12
C MET A 105 0.55 11.09 -15.89
N THR A 106 1.64 11.50 -15.23
CA THR A 106 2.13 12.88 -15.18
C THR A 106 2.77 13.35 -16.48
N GLU A 107 3.10 12.43 -17.41
CA GLU A 107 3.78 12.69 -18.68
C GLU A 107 2.90 12.36 -19.91
N MET A 108 1.65 11.90 -19.71
CA MET A 108 0.73 11.80 -20.84
C MET A 108 0.33 13.22 -21.27
N PRO A 109 0.58 13.61 -22.52
CA PRO A 109 0.10 14.88 -23.01
C PRO A 109 -1.42 14.94 -22.82
N ILE A 110 -1.89 16.06 -22.29
CA ILE A 110 -3.34 16.33 -22.19
C ILE A 110 -3.83 16.47 -23.63
N GLN A 111 -4.65 15.53 -24.06
CA GLN A 111 -5.26 15.58 -25.39
C GLN A 111 -6.43 16.55 -25.35
N ASN A 112 -6.56 17.37 -26.39
CA ASN A 112 -7.74 18.23 -26.51
C ASN A 112 -9.00 17.39 -26.73
N SER A 113 -10.02 17.66 -25.96
CA SER A 113 -11.33 17.02 -26.00
C SER A 113 -12.44 18.04 -25.75
N VAL A 114 -13.65 17.62 -25.94
CA VAL A 114 -14.85 18.43 -25.65
C VAL A 114 -14.92 18.96 -24.20
N VAL A 115 -14.18 18.37 -23.27
CA VAL A 115 -14.17 18.80 -21.85
C VAL A 115 -12.92 19.55 -21.43
N SER A 116 -11.91 19.69 -22.30
CA SER A 116 -10.58 20.22 -21.93
C SER A 116 -10.68 21.60 -21.30
N GLU A 117 -11.31 22.56 -21.95
CA GLU A 117 -11.43 23.93 -21.45
C GLU A 117 -12.20 24.00 -20.12
N MET A 118 -13.33 23.31 -20.04
CA MET A 118 -14.13 23.25 -18.81
C MET A 118 -13.33 22.62 -17.66
N LEU A 119 -12.55 21.59 -17.98
CA LEU A 119 -11.75 20.84 -17.00
C LEU A 119 -10.59 21.69 -16.48
N GLU A 120 -9.92 22.46 -17.33
CA GLU A 120 -8.85 23.39 -16.94
C GLU A 120 -9.39 24.45 -15.97
N LYS A 121 -10.52 25.06 -16.29
CA LYS A 121 -11.22 26.02 -15.40
C LYS A 121 -11.56 25.38 -14.06
N TYR A 122 -12.05 24.14 -14.06
CA TYR A 122 -12.35 23.41 -12.83
C TYR A 122 -11.11 23.07 -12.02
N ILE A 123 -10.02 22.63 -12.67
CA ILE A 123 -8.73 22.36 -12.00
C ILE A 123 -8.16 23.64 -11.37
N LEU A 124 -8.26 24.78 -12.06
CA LEU A 124 -7.86 26.06 -11.52
C LEU A 124 -8.70 26.43 -10.27
N TYR A 125 -10.02 26.27 -10.33
CA TYR A 125 -10.88 26.43 -9.16
C TYR A 125 -10.48 25.52 -7.99
N LEU A 126 -10.19 24.24 -8.25
CA LEU A 126 -9.73 23.34 -7.18
C LEU A 126 -8.43 23.80 -6.53
N LYS A 127 -7.53 24.44 -7.28
CA LYS A 127 -6.28 25.02 -6.75
C LYS A 127 -6.54 26.24 -5.85
N THR A 128 -7.62 26.97 -6.04
CA THR A 128 -8.01 28.05 -5.12
C THR A 128 -8.53 27.54 -3.78
N LEU A 129 -9.15 26.34 -3.77
CA LEU A 129 -9.69 25.73 -2.57
C LEU A 129 -8.63 25.01 -1.72
N ALA A 130 -7.57 24.52 -2.36
CA ALA A 130 -6.52 23.80 -1.68
C ALA A 130 -5.18 23.97 -2.38
N PRO A 131 -4.06 24.16 -1.65
CA PRO A 131 -2.72 24.35 -2.23
C PRO A 131 -2.29 23.20 -3.14
N ARG A 132 -2.84 22.00 -2.92
CA ARG A 132 -2.54 20.82 -3.71
C ARG A 132 -3.80 19.97 -3.91
N ILE A 133 -4.14 19.70 -5.16
CA ILE A 133 -5.20 18.78 -5.52
C ILE A 133 -4.76 17.35 -5.19
N CYS A 134 -5.67 16.54 -4.63
CA CYS A 134 -5.38 15.12 -4.39
C CYS A 134 -4.99 14.43 -5.71
N ASP A 135 -3.84 13.73 -5.71
CA ASP A 135 -3.30 13.05 -6.90
C ASP A 135 -4.31 12.11 -7.57
N THR A 136 -5.13 11.42 -6.78
CA THR A 136 -6.17 10.52 -7.32
C THR A 136 -7.26 11.31 -8.05
N THR A 137 -7.67 12.46 -7.52
CA THR A 137 -8.64 13.35 -8.15
C THR A 137 -8.09 13.87 -9.46
N HIS A 138 -6.92 14.49 -9.43
CA HIS A 138 -6.27 15.02 -10.62
C HIS A 138 -6.08 13.95 -11.71
N LYS A 139 -5.52 12.80 -11.34
CA LYS A 139 -5.30 11.68 -12.28
C LYS A 139 -6.61 11.18 -12.92
N ASN A 140 -7.70 11.10 -12.17
CA ASN A 140 -8.97 10.64 -12.73
C ASN A 140 -9.63 11.69 -13.63
N LEU A 141 -9.46 12.97 -13.35
CA LEU A 141 -9.91 14.05 -14.24
C LEU A 141 -9.17 14.03 -15.57
N ILE A 142 -7.84 13.93 -15.54
CA ILE A 142 -7.02 13.81 -16.78
C ILE A 142 -7.35 12.52 -17.55
N ARG A 143 -7.60 11.41 -16.85
CA ARG A 143 -8.05 10.16 -17.50
C ARG A 143 -9.39 10.30 -18.20
N PHE A 144 -10.31 11.05 -17.60
CA PHE A 144 -11.60 11.34 -18.23
C PHE A 144 -11.42 12.19 -19.49
N ASN A 145 -10.64 13.26 -19.40
CA ASN A 145 -10.30 14.09 -20.57
C ASN A 145 -9.72 13.26 -21.72
N ASN A 146 -8.69 12.46 -21.44
CA ASN A 146 -8.03 11.61 -22.44
C ASN A 146 -8.95 10.48 -22.95
N PHE A 147 -9.94 10.06 -22.18
CA PHE A 147 -10.97 9.14 -22.64
C PHE A 147 -11.88 9.85 -23.66
N CYS A 148 -12.37 11.04 -23.35
CA CYS A 148 -13.19 11.82 -24.28
C CYS A 148 -12.46 12.05 -25.61
N ALA A 149 -11.19 12.48 -25.56
CA ALA A 149 -10.40 12.71 -26.77
C ALA A 149 -10.18 11.46 -27.63
N ARG A 150 -10.02 10.29 -27.02
CA ARG A 150 -9.70 9.05 -27.77
C ARG A 150 -10.92 8.27 -28.22
N VAL A 151 -11.99 8.26 -27.42
CA VAL A 151 -13.17 7.43 -27.69
C VAL A 151 -14.23 8.24 -28.44
N HIS A 152 -14.24 9.55 -28.22
CA HIS A 152 -15.21 10.47 -28.82
C HIS A 152 -14.50 11.70 -29.44
N PRO A 153 -13.56 11.52 -30.37
CA PRO A 153 -12.76 12.62 -30.92
C PRO A 153 -13.58 13.66 -31.67
N GLU A 154 -14.70 13.24 -32.29
CA GLU A 154 -15.56 14.11 -33.08
C GLU A 154 -16.68 14.78 -32.24
N ALA A 155 -16.70 14.56 -30.94
CA ALA A 155 -17.73 15.13 -30.07
C ALA A 155 -17.57 16.66 -29.99
N LYS A 156 -18.61 17.38 -30.32
CA LYS A 156 -18.68 18.86 -30.23
C LYS A 156 -19.21 19.34 -28.88
N GLU A 157 -19.93 18.49 -28.18
CA GLU A 157 -20.47 18.74 -26.84
C GLU A 157 -20.39 17.51 -25.95
N LEU A 158 -20.44 17.72 -24.65
CA LEU A 158 -20.48 16.64 -23.67
C LEU A 158 -21.91 16.10 -23.60
N THR A 159 -22.09 14.81 -23.90
CA THR A 159 -23.38 14.12 -23.85
C THR A 159 -23.46 13.14 -22.67
N GLU A 160 -24.67 12.72 -22.31
CA GLU A 160 -24.90 11.71 -21.29
C GLU A 160 -24.26 10.37 -21.65
N ASP A 161 -24.28 9.99 -22.94
CA ASP A 161 -23.65 8.74 -23.41
C ASP A 161 -22.14 8.73 -23.18
N ILE A 162 -21.44 9.85 -23.40
CA ILE A 162 -20.02 10.00 -23.12
C ILE A 162 -19.75 9.80 -21.62
N VAL A 163 -20.56 10.45 -20.78
CA VAL A 163 -20.39 10.35 -19.32
C VAL A 163 -20.73 8.96 -18.83
N ASN A 164 -21.80 8.35 -19.31
CA ASN A 164 -22.24 7.00 -18.93
C ASN A 164 -21.20 5.96 -19.34
N SER A 165 -20.67 6.03 -20.56
CA SER A 165 -19.63 5.10 -21.03
C SER A 165 -18.34 5.19 -20.21
N TRP A 166 -17.96 6.37 -19.69
CA TRP A 166 -16.88 6.50 -18.71
C TRP A 166 -17.26 5.90 -17.37
N CYS A 167 -18.49 6.10 -16.92
CA CYS A 167 -18.96 5.71 -15.60
C CYS A 167 -19.33 4.24 -15.51
N ASP A 168 -19.50 3.55 -16.62
CA ASP A 168 -19.79 2.13 -16.68
C ASP A 168 -18.75 1.32 -15.92
N ARG A 169 -19.22 0.25 -15.28
CA ARG A 169 -18.36 -0.63 -14.53
C ARG A 169 -17.48 -1.44 -15.48
N ARG A 170 -16.17 -1.29 -15.36
CA ARG A 170 -15.21 -2.05 -16.16
C ARG A 170 -15.21 -3.53 -15.75
N PRO A 171 -14.87 -4.46 -16.65
CA PRO A 171 -14.69 -5.87 -16.30
C PRO A 171 -13.76 -6.00 -15.07
N PHE A 172 -14.19 -6.80 -14.09
CA PHE A 172 -13.47 -7.03 -12.83
C PHE A 172 -13.27 -5.80 -11.91
N GLU A 173 -13.84 -4.65 -12.23
CA GLU A 173 -13.78 -3.47 -11.37
C GLU A 173 -14.73 -3.61 -10.18
N LYS A 174 -14.20 -3.45 -8.95
CA LYS A 174 -15.03 -3.43 -7.73
C LYS A 174 -15.84 -2.12 -7.66
N CYS A 175 -17.06 -2.15 -7.11
CA CYS A 175 -17.90 -0.96 -6.94
C CYS A 175 -17.16 0.21 -6.26
N LYS A 176 -16.37 -0.08 -5.21
CA LYS A 176 -15.54 0.93 -4.54
C LYS A 176 -14.52 1.58 -5.48
N SER A 177 -13.87 0.79 -6.34
CA SER A 177 -12.88 1.29 -7.30
C SER A 177 -13.54 2.16 -8.37
N ARG A 178 -14.68 1.70 -8.89
CA ARG A 178 -15.50 2.48 -9.83
C ARG A 178 -15.92 3.81 -9.19
N ASN A 179 -16.46 3.80 -7.99
CA ASN A 179 -16.87 5.02 -7.31
C ASN A 179 -15.69 5.98 -7.06
N THR A 180 -14.50 5.46 -6.73
CA THR A 180 -13.29 6.28 -6.59
C THR A 180 -12.88 6.92 -7.93
N ARG A 181 -13.07 6.23 -9.04
CA ARG A 181 -12.77 6.73 -10.39
C ARG A 181 -13.80 7.78 -10.85
N VAL A 182 -15.05 7.54 -10.56
CA VAL A 182 -16.19 8.37 -11.04
C VAL A 182 -16.40 9.62 -10.17
N LEU A 183 -16.13 9.55 -8.86
CA LEU A 183 -16.39 10.68 -7.94
C LEU A 183 -15.79 12.02 -8.39
N PRO A 184 -14.51 12.11 -8.83
CA PRO A 184 -13.96 13.38 -9.32
C PRO A 184 -14.70 13.93 -10.53
N VAL A 185 -15.14 13.06 -11.44
CA VAL A 185 -15.92 13.44 -12.63
C VAL A 185 -17.32 13.92 -12.23
N SER A 186 -17.97 13.23 -11.29
CA SER A 186 -19.25 13.68 -10.75
C SER A 186 -19.18 15.07 -10.09
N GLN A 187 -18.05 15.34 -9.39
CA GLN A 187 -17.82 16.67 -8.79
C GLN A 187 -17.58 17.74 -9.86
N PHE A 188 -16.80 17.42 -10.89
CA PHE A 188 -16.59 18.27 -12.06
C PHE A 188 -17.92 18.57 -12.76
N LEU A 189 -18.76 17.59 -13.04
CA LEU A 189 -20.06 17.78 -13.67
C LEU A 189 -20.97 18.69 -12.86
N ARG A 190 -21.03 18.51 -11.53
CA ARG A 190 -21.81 19.43 -10.67
C ARG A 190 -21.32 20.88 -10.77
N TYR A 191 -20.02 21.06 -10.88
CA TYR A 191 -19.43 22.37 -11.08
C TYR A 191 -19.80 22.93 -12.46
N ALA A 192 -19.62 22.14 -13.53
CA ALA A 192 -19.95 22.53 -14.90
C ALA A 192 -21.44 22.88 -15.08
N ILE A 193 -22.34 22.12 -14.44
CA ILE A 193 -23.80 22.40 -14.44
C ILE A 193 -24.10 23.76 -13.78
N ARG A 194 -23.47 24.03 -12.61
CA ARG A 194 -23.66 25.33 -11.91
C ARG A 194 -23.18 26.54 -12.72
N HIS A 195 -22.22 26.33 -13.60
CA HIS A 195 -21.68 27.34 -14.49
C HIS A 195 -22.36 27.35 -15.88
N HIS A 196 -23.42 26.55 -16.05
CA HIS A 196 -24.18 26.43 -17.31
C HIS A 196 -23.33 25.97 -18.51
N TRP A 197 -22.22 25.23 -18.26
CA TRP A 197 -21.34 24.70 -19.31
C TRP A 197 -21.88 23.40 -19.93
N THR A 198 -22.71 22.69 -19.20
CA THR A 198 -23.35 21.45 -19.63
C THR A 198 -24.68 21.23 -18.92
N LYS A 199 -25.55 20.47 -19.56
CA LYS A 199 -26.84 20.01 -19.00
C LYS A 199 -26.83 18.53 -18.63
N VAL A 200 -25.69 17.85 -18.80
CA VAL A 200 -25.53 16.40 -18.57
C VAL A 200 -25.78 16.08 -17.11
N SER A 201 -26.61 15.08 -16.84
CA SER A 201 -26.90 14.64 -15.48
C SER A 201 -25.68 14.02 -14.76
N VAL A 202 -25.66 14.15 -13.43
CA VAL A 202 -24.57 13.58 -12.62
C VAL A 202 -24.82 12.10 -12.42
N PRO A 203 -23.88 11.22 -12.83
CA PRO A 203 -24.07 9.78 -12.73
C PRO A 203 -24.16 9.33 -11.25
N PRO A 204 -25.08 8.39 -10.93
CA PRO A 204 -25.26 7.90 -9.58
C PRO A 204 -24.05 7.12 -9.09
N SER A 205 -23.82 7.19 -7.78
CA SER A 205 -22.86 6.29 -7.12
C SER A 205 -23.42 4.88 -7.08
N LEU A 206 -22.61 3.88 -7.41
CA LEU A 206 -23.02 2.50 -7.20
C LEU A 206 -23.07 2.20 -5.69
N PRO A 207 -24.01 1.36 -5.26
CA PRO A 207 -24.06 0.89 -3.89
C PRO A 207 -22.68 0.34 -3.49
N ARG A 208 -22.21 0.67 -2.30
CA ARG A 208 -21.01 0.03 -1.76
C ARG A 208 -21.36 -1.43 -1.58
N GLY A 209 -20.77 -2.31 -2.40
CA GLY A 209 -20.98 -3.74 -2.24
C GLY A 209 -20.71 -4.12 -0.79
N GLY A 210 -21.54 -5.04 -0.26
CA GLY A 210 -21.67 -5.37 1.16
C GLY A 210 -20.46 -6.02 1.84
N ASN A 211 -19.25 -5.59 1.56
CA ASN A 211 -18.11 -5.93 2.40
C ASN A 211 -18.29 -5.24 3.74
N LYS A 212 -18.58 -6.03 4.78
CA LYS A 212 -18.56 -5.56 6.16
C LYS A 212 -17.28 -4.75 6.39
N PRO A 213 -17.36 -3.57 7.04
CA PRO A 213 -16.16 -2.83 7.40
C PRO A 213 -15.23 -3.76 8.19
N ARG A 214 -13.93 -3.75 7.87
CA ARG A 214 -12.96 -4.51 8.66
C ARG A 214 -12.94 -3.93 10.07
N ILE A 215 -13.15 -4.77 11.07
CA ILE A 215 -12.90 -4.42 12.47
C ILE A 215 -11.38 -4.34 12.63
N PRO A 216 -10.82 -3.23 13.17
CA PRO A 216 -9.40 -3.14 13.45
C PRO A 216 -8.98 -4.21 14.45
N HIS A 217 -7.77 -4.69 14.33
CA HIS A 217 -7.17 -5.54 15.35
C HIS A 217 -6.72 -4.64 16.53
N ILE A 218 -7.21 -4.94 17.72
CA ILE A 218 -6.75 -4.30 18.96
C ILE A 218 -5.77 -5.26 19.62
N PHE A 219 -4.54 -4.79 19.80
CA PHE A 219 -3.45 -5.62 20.28
C PHE A 219 -3.56 -5.88 21.79
N THR A 220 -3.38 -7.13 22.20
CA THR A 220 -3.17 -7.47 23.60
C THR A 220 -1.79 -7.03 24.08
N GLU A 221 -1.56 -6.97 25.40
CA GLU A 221 -0.25 -6.64 25.97
C GLU A 221 0.81 -7.67 25.54
N ASP A 222 0.46 -8.95 25.52
CA ASP A 222 1.35 -10.05 25.09
C ASP A 222 1.70 -9.91 23.59
N GLU A 223 0.72 -9.57 22.75
CA GLU A 223 0.98 -9.32 21.32
C GLU A 223 1.92 -8.13 21.13
N LEU A 224 1.73 -7.05 21.89
CA LEU A 224 2.63 -5.89 21.87
C LEU A 224 4.02 -6.24 22.35
N ALA A 225 4.15 -6.95 23.46
CA ALA A 225 5.43 -7.40 24.00
C ALA A 225 6.16 -8.28 22.97
N ASN A 226 5.49 -9.28 22.42
CA ASN A 226 6.04 -10.18 21.41
C ASN A 226 6.41 -9.43 20.13
N PHE A 227 5.58 -8.48 19.69
CA PHE A 227 5.88 -7.65 18.52
C PHE A 227 7.15 -6.83 18.73
N PHE A 228 7.27 -6.11 19.85
CA PHE A 228 8.42 -5.27 20.11
C PHE A 228 9.69 -6.07 20.38
N ASN A 229 9.61 -7.23 21.01
CA ASN A 229 10.73 -8.17 21.13
C ASN A 229 11.20 -8.66 19.75
N ALA A 230 10.27 -9.00 18.86
CA ALA A 230 10.59 -9.40 17.50
C ALA A 230 11.21 -8.26 16.66
N THR A 231 10.91 -6.97 16.96
CA THR A 231 11.58 -5.83 16.31
C THR A 231 13.06 -5.70 16.68
N ILE A 232 13.46 -6.18 17.84
CA ILE A 232 14.87 -6.18 18.29
C ILE A 232 15.64 -7.32 17.62
N LEU A 233 14.96 -8.44 17.34
CA LEU A 233 15.51 -9.65 16.75
C LEU A 233 15.37 -9.67 15.20
N LEU A 234 15.42 -8.53 14.56
CA LEU A 234 15.37 -8.44 13.10
C LEU A 234 16.58 -9.16 12.48
N ARG A 235 16.30 -10.02 11.49
CA ARG A 235 17.36 -10.68 10.72
C ARG A 235 17.70 -9.82 9.51
N LYS A 236 19.01 -9.70 9.23
CA LYS A 236 19.49 -9.00 8.05
C LYS A 236 19.09 -9.80 6.79
N PRO A 237 18.31 -9.22 5.86
CA PRO A 237 18.10 -9.81 4.55
C PRO A 237 19.41 -9.80 3.75
N VAL A 238 19.64 -10.84 2.96
CA VAL A 238 20.91 -11.04 2.22
C VAL A 238 21.20 -9.92 1.22
N ASN A 239 20.16 -9.29 0.68
CA ASN A 239 20.31 -8.25 -0.35
C ASN A 239 20.31 -6.81 0.20
N ILE A 240 20.54 -6.63 1.50
CA ILE A 240 20.57 -5.30 2.13
C ILE A 240 21.99 -5.05 2.66
N SER A 241 22.53 -3.86 2.43
CA SER A 241 23.83 -3.44 2.95
C SER A 241 23.85 -3.47 4.50
N ASP A 242 25.03 -3.57 5.10
CA ASP A 242 25.16 -3.49 6.57
C ASP A 242 24.66 -2.14 7.09
N PHE A 243 24.91 -1.08 6.36
CA PHE A 243 24.45 0.25 6.68
C PHE A 243 22.92 0.35 6.68
N ASP A 244 22.26 -0.10 5.60
CA ASP A 244 20.79 -0.08 5.51
C ASP A 244 20.16 -0.95 6.60
N PHE A 245 20.76 -2.09 6.91
CA PHE A 245 20.27 -2.96 7.97
C PHE A 245 20.42 -2.33 9.35
N LYS A 246 21.57 -1.70 9.63
CA LYS A 246 21.81 -0.96 10.88
C LYS A 246 20.80 0.17 11.04
N LEU A 247 20.59 0.96 10.01
CA LEU A 247 19.61 2.04 10.02
C LEU A 247 18.19 1.52 10.24
N ARG A 248 17.79 0.47 9.52
CA ARG A 248 16.50 -0.19 9.66
C ARG A 248 16.27 -0.75 11.06
N SER A 249 17.25 -1.40 11.67
CA SER A 249 17.15 -1.98 13.01
C SER A 249 16.94 -0.93 14.10
N MET A 250 17.46 0.28 13.90
CA MET A 250 17.20 1.42 14.78
C MET A 250 15.80 2.02 14.56
N GLN A 251 15.37 2.12 13.31
CA GLN A 251 14.12 2.80 12.94
C GLN A 251 12.86 2.02 13.29
N ILE A 252 12.81 0.74 12.96
CA ILE A 252 11.58 -0.07 13.06
C ILE A 252 11.02 -0.11 14.49
N PRO A 253 11.81 -0.43 15.55
CA PRO A 253 11.26 -0.44 16.90
C PRO A 253 10.80 0.93 17.38
N VAL A 254 11.48 2.00 16.99
CA VAL A 254 11.13 3.37 17.36
C VAL A 254 9.88 3.85 16.62
N PHE A 255 9.80 3.57 15.32
CA PHE A 255 8.67 3.95 14.48
C PHE A 255 7.34 3.36 14.98
N PHE A 256 7.33 2.07 15.29
CA PHE A 256 6.09 1.43 15.77
C PHE A 256 5.74 1.82 17.21
N ARG A 257 6.73 2.08 18.09
CA ARG A 257 6.47 2.64 19.42
C ARG A 257 5.88 4.05 19.34
N LEU A 258 6.37 4.86 18.41
CA LEU A 258 5.82 6.18 18.15
C LEU A 258 4.34 6.10 17.71
N LEU A 259 4.01 5.18 16.78
CA LEU A 259 2.63 4.97 16.36
C LEU A 259 1.72 4.53 17.52
N LEU A 260 2.21 3.61 18.35
CA LEU A 260 1.47 3.09 19.50
C LEU A 260 1.19 4.18 20.54
N SER A 261 2.18 5.03 20.83
CA SER A 261 2.09 6.03 21.91
C SER A 261 1.37 7.32 21.51
N THR A 262 1.22 7.59 20.21
CA THR A 262 0.68 8.87 19.72
C THR A 262 -0.60 8.72 18.90
N GLY A 263 -0.89 7.52 18.44
CA GLY A 263 -2.01 7.28 17.54
C GLY A 263 -1.94 8.03 16.20
N MET A 264 -0.80 8.61 15.82
CA MET A 264 -0.64 9.31 14.55
C MET A 264 -0.81 8.37 13.35
N ARG A 265 -1.14 8.92 12.18
CA ARG A 265 -1.24 8.10 10.97
C ARG A 265 0.14 7.63 10.54
N THR A 266 0.23 6.39 10.06
CA THR A 266 1.50 5.79 9.60
C THR A 266 2.24 6.66 8.59
N ASN A 267 1.51 7.35 7.73
CA ASN A 267 2.10 8.25 6.73
C ASN A 267 2.56 9.59 7.33
N GLU A 268 1.95 10.05 8.39
CA GLU A 268 2.38 11.23 9.14
C GLU A 268 3.75 10.96 9.78
N ALA A 269 3.89 9.83 10.49
CA ALA A 269 5.15 9.42 11.08
C ALA A 269 6.26 9.22 10.03
N ARG A 270 5.93 8.62 8.88
CA ARG A 270 6.89 8.37 7.78
C ARG A 270 7.42 9.68 7.14
N LEU A 271 6.62 10.73 7.15
CA LEU A 271 6.93 12.02 6.51
C LEU A 271 7.41 13.07 7.50
N LEU A 272 7.78 12.69 8.73
CA LEU A 272 8.36 13.64 9.69
C LEU A 272 9.72 14.13 9.20
N ASP A 273 9.88 15.44 9.19
CA ASP A 273 11.19 16.09 9.11
C ASP A 273 11.79 16.23 10.54
N CYS A 274 13.10 16.38 10.64
CA CYS A 274 13.75 16.60 11.93
C CYS A 274 13.23 17.90 12.61
N GLU A 275 12.94 18.94 11.86
CA GLU A 275 12.36 20.18 12.36
C GLU A 275 10.91 20.07 12.85
N ASP A 276 10.20 18.96 12.48
CA ASP A 276 8.87 18.66 13.00
C ASP A 276 8.90 18.11 14.43
N VAL A 277 10.05 17.58 14.85
CA VAL A 277 10.21 16.86 16.12
C VAL A 277 10.97 17.75 17.09
N ASP A 278 10.25 18.50 17.90
CA ASP A 278 10.82 19.34 18.95
C ASP A 278 11.23 18.47 20.15
N LEU A 279 12.45 17.95 20.08
CA LEU A 279 13.03 17.12 21.15
C LEU A 279 13.41 17.92 22.41
N LYS A 280 13.38 19.25 22.37
CA LYS A 280 13.59 20.09 23.54
C LYS A 280 12.33 20.12 24.43
N ASN A 281 11.16 20.24 23.79
CA ASN A 281 9.89 20.41 24.49
C ASN A 281 9.02 19.14 24.46
N GLY A 282 9.43 18.05 23.78
CA GLY A 282 8.67 16.82 23.68
C GLY A 282 7.39 16.95 22.84
N ILE A 283 7.45 17.69 21.75
CA ILE A 283 6.31 17.98 20.88
C ILE A 283 6.63 17.57 19.44
N ILE A 284 5.65 16.97 18.76
CA ILE A 284 5.71 16.73 17.31
C ILE A 284 4.70 17.64 16.61
N ASN A 285 5.16 18.40 15.63
CA ASN A 285 4.33 19.22 14.75
C ASN A 285 4.01 18.43 13.48
N ILE A 286 2.78 17.98 13.33
CA ILE A 286 2.37 17.19 12.16
C ILE A 286 1.89 18.13 11.06
N ARG A 287 2.77 18.37 10.07
CA ARG A 287 2.51 19.28 8.94
C ARG A 287 1.98 18.52 7.71
N HIS A 288 2.46 17.31 7.47
CA HIS A 288 2.09 16.49 6.31
C HIS A 288 0.91 15.59 6.62
N THR A 289 -0.30 16.14 6.64
CA THR A 289 -1.51 15.36 6.95
C THR A 289 -2.46 15.25 5.76
N LYS A 290 -3.31 14.22 5.78
CA LYS A 290 -4.40 14.08 4.82
C LYS A 290 -5.43 15.20 5.05
N GLY A 291 -5.56 16.09 4.07
CA GLY A 291 -6.55 17.17 4.08
C GLY A 291 -6.11 18.42 4.85
N TRP A 292 -4.80 18.63 5.04
CA TRP A 292 -4.19 19.87 5.56
C TRP A 292 -4.56 20.24 7.01
N ALA A 293 -5.09 19.30 7.79
CA ALA A 293 -5.35 19.52 9.21
C ALA A 293 -4.05 19.31 10.02
N GLN A 294 -3.19 20.34 10.04
CA GLN A 294 -2.00 20.35 10.89
C GLN A 294 -2.40 20.25 12.35
N HIS A 295 -1.64 19.52 13.14
CA HIS A 295 -1.88 19.38 14.56
C HIS A 295 -0.58 19.06 15.30
N ARG A 296 -0.62 19.17 16.62
CA ARG A 296 0.50 18.88 17.51
C ARG A 296 0.21 17.68 18.37
N VAL A 297 1.24 16.93 18.66
CA VAL A 297 1.19 15.77 19.56
C VAL A 297 2.23 15.97 20.64
N ALA A 298 1.81 15.96 21.89
CA ALA A 298 2.70 15.91 23.05
C ALA A 298 3.19 14.48 23.25
N LEU A 299 4.47 14.32 23.54
CA LEU A 299 5.10 13.03 23.74
C LEU A 299 5.08 12.66 25.24
N HIS A 300 4.68 11.43 25.54
CA HIS A 300 4.91 10.88 26.85
C HIS A 300 6.42 10.74 27.11
N LEU A 301 6.87 10.88 28.35
CA LEU A 301 8.28 10.91 28.73
C LEU A 301 9.08 9.74 28.14
N SER A 302 8.54 8.54 28.23
CA SER A 302 9.24 7.32 27.76
C SER A 302 9.51 7.31 26.26
N ILE A 303 8.54 7.80 25.43
CA ILE A 303 8.76 7.87 23.98
C ILE A 303 9.63 9.07 23.62
N TRP A 304 9.51 10.17 24.35
CA TRP A 304 10.37 11.33 24.18
C TRP A 304 11.84 11.01 24.37
N GLU A 305 12.20 10.33 25.44
CA GLU A 305 13.58 9.85 25.69
C GLU A 305 14.03 8.83 24.63
N LEU A 306 13.15 7.95 24.18
CA LEU A 306 13.46 7.03 23.11
C LEU A 306 13.78 7.77 21.80
N LEU A 307 13.01 8.82 21.47
CA LEU A 307 13.25 9.62 20.28
C LEU A 307 14.55 10.42 20.36
N LYS A 308 14.92 10.96 21.54
CA LYS A 308 16.23 11.62 21.75
C LYS A 308 17.39 10.65 21.48
N ARG A 309 17.32 9.44 22.04
CA ARG A 309 18.35 8.41 21.81
C ARG A 309 18.42 7.98 20.34
N TYR A 310 17.28 7.81 19.71
CA TYR A 310 17.18 7.49 18.30
C TYR A 310 17.79 8.59 17.43
N ASP A 311 17.38 9.84 17.65
CA ASP A 311 17.86 10.99 16.91
C ASP A 311 19.38 11.13 16.98
N HIS A 312 19.94 11.05 18.18
CA HIS A 312 21.39 11.10 18.39
C HIS A 312 22.12 9.94 17.66
N ALA A 313 21.56 8.72 17.70
CA ALA A 313 22.18 7.58 17.05
C ALA A 313 22.15 7.68 15.51
N VAL A 314 21.05 8.16 14.95
CA VAL A 314 20.90 8.33 13.48
C VAL A 314 21.67 9.54 12.98
N GLU A 315 21.77 10.63 13.76
CA GLU A 315 22.60 11.81 13.42
C GLU A 315 24.08 11.45 13.25
N LYS A 316 24.59 10.49 14.05
CA LYS A 316 25.95 9.98 13.87
C LYS A 316 26.16 9.20 12.56
N LEU A 317 25.11 8.60 12.03
CA LEU A 317 25.15 7.82 10.78
C LEU A 317 24.89 8.69 9.53
N LEU A 318 23.98 9.64 9.64
CA LEU A 318 23.54 10.55 8.58
C LEU A 318 23.48 11.98 9.13
N PRO A 319 24.64 12.66 9.23
CA PRO A 319 24.71 14.02 9.75
C PRO A 319 23.90 15.01 8.92
N LYS A 320 23.28 15.98 9.58
CA LYS A 320 22.49 17.06 8.95
C LYS A 320 21.33 16.56 8.09
N ARG A 321 20.77 15.39 8.42
CA ARG A 321 19.63 14.85 7.72
C ARG A 321 18.39 15.74 7.89
N LYS A 322 17.58 15.84 6.84
CA LYS A 322 16.31 16.53 6.90
C LYS A 322 15.19 15.64 7.44
N VAL A 323 15.15 14.39 7.00
CA VAL A 323 14.08 13.41 7.30
C VAL A 323 14.35 12.75 8.64
N PHE A 324 13.33 12.65 9.49
CA PHE A 324 13.47 12.04 10.83
C PHE A 324 13.68 10.53 10.76
N PHE A 325 12.91 9.83 9.91
CA PHE A 325 13.09 8.41 9.57
C PHE A 325 13.62 8.28 8.13
N PRO A 326 14.91 8.46 7.86
CA PRO A 326 15.45 8.52 6.50
C PRO A 326 15.74 7.14 5.92
N THR A 327 15.79 7.06 4.60
CA THR A 327 16.53 6.02 3.87
C THR A 327 18.02 6.28 3.96
N SER A 328 18.86 5.34 3.51
CA SER A 328 20.33 5.51 3.48
C SER A 328 20.80 6.69 2.62
N ASP A 329 20.01 7.11 1.64
CA ASP A 329 20.25 8.31 0.82
C ASP A 329 19.56 9.57 1.36
N GLY A 330 19.11 9.56 2.62
CA GLY A 330 18.52 10.72 3.31
C GLY A 330 17.09 11.09 2.92
N LYS A 331 16.43 10.27 2.08
CA LYS A 331 15.06 10.53 1.60
C LYS A 331 13.99 9.87 2.48
N TYR A 332 12.73 10.19 2.22
CA TYR A 332 11.62 9.49 2.84
C TYR A 332 11.51 8.05 2.32
N HIS A 333 11.17 7.13 3.21
CA HIS A 333 10.81 5.76 2.81
C HIS A 333 9.62 5.72 1.85
N ASP A 334 9.52 4.66 1.04
CA ASP A 334 8.33 4.37 0.23
C ASP A 334 7.08 4.20 1.12
N ILE A 335 5.91 4.53 0.58
CA ILE A 335 4.63 4.46 1.30
C ILE A 335 4.28 3.05 1.81
N LYS A 336 4.88 2.00 1.25
CA LYS A 336 4.65 0.61 1.66
C LYS A 336 5.65 0.12 2.71
N TRP A 337 6.70 0.89 2.99
CA TRP A 337 7.80 0.47 3.87
C TRP A 337 7.30 -0.04 5.23
N GLN A 338 6.46 0.73 5.91
CA GLN A 338 5.91 0.35 7.22
C GLN A 338 5.02 -0.90 7.14
N GLY A 339 4.28 -1.07 6.03
CA GLY A 339 3.46 -2.25 5.80
C GLY A 339 4.29 -3.52 5.61
N TYR A 340 5.40 -3.44 4.88
CA TYR A 340 6.34 -4.55 4.71
C TYR A 340 7.04 -4.90 6.02
N ALA A 341 7.55 -3.88 6.74
CA ALA A 341 8.21 -4.08 8.03
C ALA A 341 7.27 -4.73 9.05
N PHE A 342 6.05 -4.22 9.18
CA PHE A 342 5.04 -4.80 10.07
C PHE A 342 4.72 -6.25 9.70
N SER A 343 4.41 -6.52 8.42
CA SER A 343 4.03 -7.85 7.95
C SER A 343 5.13 -8.88 8.11
N GLU A 344 6.40 -8.48 7.97
CA GLU A 344 7.55 -9.35 8.20
C GLU A 344 7.62 -9.80 9.66
N ILE A 345 7.40 -8.88 10.61
CA ILE A 345 7.44 -9.15 12.04
C ILE A 345 6.19 -9.91 12.47
N TRP A 346 5.00 -9.39 12.12
CA TRP A 346 3.72 -9.92 12.58
C TRP A 346 3.49 -11.38 12.20
N ARG A 347 3.83 -11.76 10.98
CA ARG A 347 3.69 -13.15 10.52
C ARG A 347 4.55 -14.17 11.27
N ARG A 348 5.55 -13.72 12.04
CA ARG A 348 6.38 -14.60 12.85
C ARG A 348 5.77 -14.88 14.22
N ILE A 349 4.94 -13.98 14.71
CA ILE A 349 4.39 -14.00 16.07
C ILE A 349 2.88 -14.28 16.11
N SER A 350 2.15 -13.99 15.05
CA SER A 350 0.70 -14.17 15.01
C SER A 350 0.20 -14.58 13.62
N LYS A 351 -0.96 -15.26 13.61
CA LYS A 351 -1.70 -15.61 12.38
C LYS A 351 -2.88 -14.67 12.12
N THR A 352 -3.16 -13.73 13.01
CA THR A 352 -4.27 -12.79 12.90
C THR A 352 -4.04 -11.72 11.83
N ASP A 353 -5.10 -11.17 11.25
CA ASP A 353 -5.00 -10.08 10.26
C ASP A 353 -4.89 -8.73 10.98
N ALA A 354 -3.66 -8.30 11.25
CA ALA A 354 -3.37 -6.98 11.77
C ALA A 354 -2.58 -6.13 10.75
N ARG A 355 -2.63 -4.82 10.93
CA ARG A 355 -2.00 -3.83 10.04
C ARG A 355 -1.34 -2.71 10.86
N PRO A 356 -0.35 -2.01 10.31
CA PRO A 356 0.28 -0.86 10.99
C PRO A 356 -0.73 0.21 11.46
N TYR A 357 -1.81 0.41 10.71
CA TYR A 357 -2.85 1.37 11.07
C TYR A 357 -3.64 0.97 12.32
N ASP A 358 -3.63 -0.30 12.71
CA ASP A 358 -4.35 -0.80 13.89
C ASP A 358 -3.72 -0.28 15.19
N PHE A 359 -2.43 0.12 15.21
CA PHE A 359 -1.84 0.85 16.34
C PHE A 359 -2.59 2.14 16.69
N ARG A 360 -3.09 2.83 15.66
CA ARG A 360 -3.90 4.03 15.89
C ARG A 360 -5.25 3.70 16.52
N SER A 361 -5.87 2.60 16.10
CA SER A 361 -7.11 2.13 16.71
C SER A 361 -6.89 1.66 18.15
N ASN A 362 -5.79 0.96 18.39
CA ASN A 362 -5.36 0.54 19.71
C ASN A 362 -5.14 1.74 20.64
N TYR A 363 -4.41 2.76 20.19
CA TYR A 363 -4.22 4.00 20.94
C TYR A 363 -5.56 4.64 21.35
N ALA A 364 -6.49 4.78 20.39
CA ALA A 364 -7.77 5.39 20.66
C ALA A 364 -8.63 4.58 21.63
N VAL A 365 -8.72 3.26 21.43
CA VAL A 365 -9.51 2.36 22.29
C VAL A 365 -8.96 2.32 23.72
N LYS A 366 -7.62 2.21 23.87
CA LYS A 366 -6.99 2.23 25.20
C LYS A 366 -7.25 3.54 25.94
N ASN A 367 -7.11 4.69 25.27
CA ASN A 367 -7.43 5.98 25.88
C ASN A 367 -8.89 6.04 26.30
N ILE A 368 -9.83 5.63 25.45
CA ILE A 368 -11.27 5.66 25.78
C ILE A 368 -11.58 4.73 26.95
N ASN A 369 -11.05 3.52 26.97
CA ASN A 369 -11.29 2.56 28.05
C ASN A 369 -10.67 3.01 29.39
N SER A 370 -9.58 3.81 29.36
CA SER A 370 -8.95 4.33 30.58
C SER A 370 -9.69 5.52 31.22
N TRP A 371 -10.74 6.05 30.59
CA TRP A 371 -11.48 7.18 31.14
C TRP A 371 -12.46 6.74 32.21
N ASN A 372 -12.46 7.44 33.35
CA ASN A 372 -13.54 7.29 34.34
C ASN A 372 -14.81 7.93 33.78
N TYR A 373 -15.91 7.20 33.81
CA TYR A 373 -17.21 7.62 33.27
C TYR A 373 -18.04 8.40 34.29
N ASP A 374 -17.42 9.26 35.06
CA ASP A 374 -18.08 10.10 36.10
C ASP A 374 -18.78 11.36 35.54
N GLY A 375 -19.06 11.36 34.26
CA GLY A 375 -20.16 12.08 33.64
C GLY A 375 -19.84 13.31 32.81
N THR A 376 -19.07 14.30 33.23
CA THR A 376 -18.99 15.59 32.49
C THR A 376 -17.75 15.76 31.62
N GLU A 377 -16.64 15.13 31.97
CA GLU A 377 -15.36 15.31 31.26
C GLU A 377 -15.14 14.43 30.03
N TRP A 378 -15.97 13.39 29.83
CA TRP A 378 -15.76 12.46 28.73
C TRP A 378 -15.79 13.14 27.36
N PHE A 379 -16.68 14.15 27.20
CA PHE A 379 -16.80 14.88 25.94
C PHE A 379 -15.54 15.70 25.64
N ASP A 380 -15.00 16.36 26.65
CA ASP A 380 -13.75 17.11 26.54
C ASP A 380 -12.57 16.18 26.25
N LYS A 381 -12.49 15.05 26.93
CA LYS A 381 -11.50 13.99 26.67
C LYS A 381 -11.62 13.48 25.22
N LEU A 382 -12.84 13.30 24.70
CA LEU A 382 -13.08 12.90 23.31
C LEU A 382 -12.64 13.97 22.30
N LEU A 383 -12.87 15.25 22.59
CA LEU A 383 -12.39 16.38 21.78
C LEU A 383 -10.87 16.45 21.78
N VAL A 384 -10.24 16.31 22.94
CA VAL A 384 -8.76 16.31 23.07
C VAL A 384 -8.16 15.14 22.30
N LEU A 385 -8.70 13.94 22.45
CA LEU A 385 -8.30 12.76 21.68
C LEU A 385 -8.45 13.02 20.17
N GLY A 386 -9.57 13.57 19.75
CA GLY A 386 -9.82 13.91 18.35
C GLY A 386 -8.78 14.90 17.79
N ARG A 387 -8.46 15.95 18.56
CA ARG A 387 -7.44 16.95 18.21
C ARG A 387 -6.03 16.33 18.12
N SER A 388 -5.64 15.54 19.12
CA SER A 388 -4.33 14.87 19.14
C SER A 388 -4.17 13.89 17.98
N MET A 389 -5.24 13.22 17.58
CA MET A 389 -5.27 12.32 16.41
C MET A 389 -5.43 13.07 15.07
N GLY A 390 -5.62 14.39 15.04
CA GLY A 390 -5.84 15.17 13.82
C GLY A 390 -7.14 14.79 13.09
N HIS A 391 -8.24 14.61 13.84
CA HIS A 391 -9.57 14.44 13.28
C HIS A 391 -10.19 15.80 12.92
N LYS A 392 -10.72 15.90 11.70
CA LYS A 392 -11.43 17.11 11.25
C LYS A 392 -12.84 17.23 11.82
N THR A 393 -13.44 16.12 12.15
CA THR A 393 -14.82 16.03 12.66
C THR A 393 -14.86 15.12 13.88
N LEU A 394 -15.72 15.46 14.82
CA LEU A 394 -15.96 14.65 16.02
C LEU A 394 -16.43 13.23 15.64
N GLN A 395 -17.22 13.10 14.58
CA GLN A 395 -17.70 11.80 14.08
C GLN A 395 -16.55 10.81 13.80
N SER A 396 -15.37 11.30 13.38
CA SER A 396 -14.19 10.46 13.18
C SER A 396 -13.65 9.88 14.49
N THR A 397 -13.83 10.59 15.62
CA THR A 397 -13.45 10.12 16.96
C THR A 397 -14.53 9.22 17.53
N CYS A 398 -15.81 9.56 17.28
CA CYS A 398 -16.94 8.74 17.71
C CYS A 398 -16.88 7.31 17.14
N TYR A 399 -16.26 7.09 15.99
CA TYR A 399 -16.02 5.75 15.48
C TYR A 399 -15.23 4.88 16.47
N TYR A 400 -14.21 5.42 17.11
CA TYR A 400 -13.43 4.69 18.13
C TYR A 400 -14.18 4.54 19.44
N TYR A 401 -15.00 5.51 19.80
CA TYR A 401 -15.88 5.42 20.96
C TYR A 401 -16.90 4.28 20.80
N GLN A 402 -17.47 4.11 19.62
CA GLN A 402 -18.34 2.98 19.30
C GLN A 402 -17.61 1.64 19.25
N LEU A 403 -16.31 1.66 18.97
CA LEU A 403 -15.49 0.46 18.91
C LEU A 403 -15.02 0.00 20.30
N ALA A 404 -14.76 0.93 21.22
CA ALA A 404 -14.21 0.65 22.55
C ALA A 404 -15.01 -0.41 23.34
N PRO A 405 -16.35 -0.40 23.40
CA PRO A 405 -17.13 -1.41 24.12
C PRO A 405 -16.98 -2.84 23.59
N MET A 406 -16.46 -3.02 22.38
CA MET A 406 -16.16 -4.35 21.83
C MET A 406 -14.88 -4.97 22.42
N PHE A 407 -14.10 -4.20 23.17
CA PHE A 407 -12.80 -4.57 23.73
C PHE A 407 -12.67 -4.06 25.19
N PRO A 408 -13.56 -4.51 26.12
CA PRO A 408 -13.59 -3.99 27.49
C PRO A 408 -12.35 -4.38 28.31
N ASP A 409 -11.75 -5.52 28.01
CA ASP A 409 -10.64 -6.11 28.78
C ASP A 409 -9.25 -5.54 28.39
N MET A 410 -9.22 -4.43 27.66
CA MET A 410 -7.98 -3.80 27.18
C MET A 410 -7.51 -2.66 28.10
N LEU A 411 -7.86 -2.72 29.39
CA LEU A 411 -7.40 -1.80 30.45
C LEU A 411 -5.99 -2.14 30.93
#